data_12d47d1acdf2a442100c7770b417e95d
#
_entry.id   12d47d1acdf2a442100c7770b417e95d
#
_cell.length_a   1.000
_cell.length_b   1.000
_cell.length_c   1.000
_cell.angle_alpha   90.00
_cell.angle_beta   90.00
_cell.angle_gamma   90.00
#
_symmetry.space_group_name_H-M   'P 1'
#
loop_
_entity.id
_entity.type
_entity.pdbx_description
1 polymer ?
#
loop_
_entity_poly.entity_id
_entity_poly.type
_entity_poly.pdbx_seq_one_letter_code
_entity_poly.pdbx_strand_id
1 'polypeptide(L)'
;IGIIGRNGIGKSTFLNLASHKIQPDSGNIKIRKKLNFSFFDQTGEQFEDKKTIKKNLIPSGGDYIDVGNKKMHICGYLKNFLFEPKDVDRNLISLSGGERNRLLLAKILAKPNEILILDEPTNDLDIETIDLLIDFLNMHKGSSLISSHDIDFLAVSYTHLRAHETPR
;
A
#
# COMPACT_ATOMS: atom_id res chain seq x y z
N ILE A 1 -10.58 0.01 -9.32
CA ILE A 1 -10.37 0.01 -10.79
C ILE A 1 -9.08 -0.70 -11.07
N GLY A 2 -9.12 -1.78 -11.90
CA GLY A 2 -7.95 -2.49 -12.39
C GLY A 2 -7.52 -2.02 -13.77
N ILE A 3 -6.21 -1.91 -13.94
CA ILE A 3 -5.57 -1.53 -15.20
C ILE A 3 -4.71 -2.71 -15.64
N ILE A 4 -5.12 -3.35 -16.72
CA ILE A 4 -4.45 -4.54 -17.26
C ILE A 4 -3.69 -4.14 -18.52
N GLY A 5 -2.46 -4.64 -18.65
CA GLY A 5 -1.66 -4.43 -19.85
C GLY A 5 -0.24 -4.91 -19.71
N ARG A 6 0.44 -5.07 -20.84
CA ARG A 6 1.84 -5.48 -20.87
C ARG A 6 2.75 -4.43 -20.22
N ASN A 7 3.95 -4.87 -19.80
CA ASN A 7 4.95 -3.95 -19.29
C ASN A 7 5.33 -2.92 -20.36
N GLY A 8 5.56 -1.67 -19.94
CA GLY A 8 5.92 -0.57 -20.85
C GLY A 8 4.77 0.12 -21.59
N ILE A 9 3.49 -0.33 -21.46
CA ILE A 9 2.36 0.28 -22.17
C ILE A 9 1.89 1.62 -21.57
N GLY A 10 2.49 2.05 -20.45
CA GLY A 10 2.14 3.33 -19.82
C GLY A 10 1.22 3.23 -18.59
N LYS A 11 1.05 2.04 -17.99
CA LYS A 11 0.23 1.87 -16.77
C LYS A 11 0.70 2.80 -15.64
N SER A 12 1.99 2.77 -15.31
CA SER A 12 2.59 3.63 -14.27
C SER A 12 2.46 5.11 -14.61
N THR A 13 2.60 5.48 -15.87
CA THR A 13 2.40 6.86 -16.33
C THR A 13 0.96 7.30 -16.08
N PHE A 14 -0.02 6.46 -16.41
CA PHE A 14 -1.43 6.75 -16.12
C PHE A 14 -1.68 6.92 -14.62
N LEU A 15 -1.15 6.03 -13.78
CA LEU A 15 -1.30 6.12 -12.32
C LEU A 15 -0.67 7.41 -11.76
N ASN A 16 0.49 7.78 -12.28
CA ASN A 16 1.18 9.01 -11.88
C ASN A 16 0.42 10.28 -12.35
N LEU A 17 -0.19 10.25 -13.52
CA LEU A 17 -1.08 11.33 -13.99
C LEU A 17 -2.33 11.42 -13.10
N ALA A 18 -3.01 10.31 -12.85
CA ALA A 18 -4.24 10.26 -12.07
C ALA A 18 -4.04 10.77 -10.63
N SER A 19 -2.83 10.62 -10.09
CA SER A 19 -2.46 11.08 -8.74
C SER A 19 -1.78 12.44 -8.69
N HIS A 20 -1.66 13.13 -9.83
CA HIS A 20 -0.94 14.40 -9.97
C HIS A 20 0.56 14.36 -9.57
N LYS A 21 1.17 13.18 -9.61
CA LYS A 21 2.64 13.06 -9.45
C LYS A 21 3.37 13.66 -10.66
N ILE A 22 2.75 13.58 -11.84
CA ILE A 22 3.23 14.19 -13.08
C ILE A 22 2.12 15.02 -13.72
N GLN A 23 2.49 16.01 -14.52
CA GLN A 23 1.54 16.83 -15.28
C GLN A 23 1.32 16.24 -16.67
N PRO A 24 0.10 16.35 -17.24
CA PRO A 24 -0.15 15.94 -18.62
C PRO A 24 0.53 16.91 -19.61
N ASP A 25 0.99 16.40 -20.76
CA ASP A 25 1.57 17.21 -21.84
C ASP A 25 0.53 18.16 -22.44
N SER A 26 -0.75 17.78 -22.41
CA SER A 26 -1.88 18.60 -22.86
C SER A 26 -3.16 18.22 -22.11
N GLY A 27 -4.11 19.15 -22.05
CA GLY A 27 -5.36 18.95 -21.33
C GLY A 27 -5.25 19.24 -19.83
N ASN A 28 -6.30 18.90 -19.07
CA ASN A 28 -6.40 19.15 -17.65
C ASN A 28 -6.99 17.96 -16.91
N ILE A 29 -6.42 17.62 -15.76
CA ILE A 29 -6.96 16.64 -14.81
C ILE A 29 -7.70 17.41 -13.72
N LYS A 30 -9.00 17.16 -13.56
CA LYS A 30 -9.82 17.81 -12.54
C LYS A 30 -10.13 16.81 -11.42
N ILE A 31 -9.74 17.15 -10.19
CA ILE A 31 -10.15 16.42 -9.00
C ILE A 31 -11.24 17.22 -8.29
N ARG A 32 -12.35 16.54 -7.99
CA ARG A 32 -13.53 17.18 -7.40
C ARG A 32 -13.35 17.61 -5.94
N LYS A 33 -12.44 16.94 -5.21
CA LYS A 33 -12.07 17.22 -3.82
C LYS A 33 -10.58 17.04 -3.64
N LYS A 34 -10.02 17.62 -2.57
CA LYS A 34 -8.67 17.27 -2.13
C LYS A 34 -8.73 15.84 -1.56
N LEU A 35 -8.19 14.89 -2.32
CA LEU A 35 -8.15 13.47 -1.98
C LEU A 35 -6.78 13.10 -1.45
N ASN A 36 -6.75 12.21 -0.46
CA ASN A 36 -5.52 11.63 0.07
C ASN A 36 -5.17 10.39 -0.74
N PHE A 37 -4.08 10.47 -1.48
CA PHE A 37 -3.52 9.34 -2.23
C PHE A 37 -2.46 8.65 -1.40
N SER A 38 -2.48 7.33 -1.41
CA SER A 38 -1.37 6.52 -0.93
C SER A 38 -0.88 5.63 -2.05
N PHE A 39 0.43 5.63 -2.23
CA PHE A 39 1.10 4.83 -3.22
C PHE A 39 1.81 3.65 -2.58
N PHE A 40 1.55 2.47 -3.11
CA PHE A 40 2.43 1.33 -2.95
C PHE A 40 3.39 1.33 -4.12
N ASP A 41 4.59 1.81 -3.87
CA ASP A 41 5.68 1.90 -4.83
C ASP A 41 6.89 1.14 -4.24
N GLN A 42 7.39 0.19 -4.99
CA GLN A 42 8.50 -0.67 -4.58
C GLN A 42 9.86 0.05 -4.60
N THR A 43 9.92 1.30 -5.07
CA THR A 43 11.18 2.06 -5.20
C THR A 43 11.89 2.34 -3.86
N GLY A 44 11.28 1.99 -2.73
CA GLY A 44 11.95 1.93 -1.42
C GLY A 44 12.36 3.29 -0.82
N GLU A 45 12.10 4.40 -1.48
CA GLU A 45 12.43 5.75 -1.03
C GLU A 45 11.73 6.18 0.27
N GLN A 46 10.81 5.34 0.77
CA GLN A 46 9.98 5.68 1.92
C GLN A 46 10.62 5.36 3.28
N PHE A 47 11.78 4.74 3.30
CA PHE A 47 12.41 4.26 4.52
C PHE A 47 13.84 4.75 4.69
N GLU A 48 14.23 4.93 5.97
CA GLU A 48 15.61 5.19 6.36
C GLU A 48 16.24 3.88 6.88
N ASP A 49 17.12 3.29 6.09
CA ASP A 49 17.72 1.97 6.34
C ASP A 49 18.47 1.84 7.67
N LYS A 50 19.06 2.93 8.13
CA LYS A 50 19.80 2.99 9.40
C LYS A 50 18.91 3.15 10.62
N LYS A 51 17.62 3.40 10.42
CA LYS A 51 16.65 3.50 11.52
C LYS A 51 15.98 2.16 11.76
N THR A 52 15.46 2.00 12.97
CA THR A 52 14.66 0.81 13.33
C THR A 52 13.30 0.84 12.65
N ILE A 53 12.62 -0.33 12.60
CA ILE A 53 11.24 -0.46 12.15
C ILE A 53 10.36 0.57 12.87
N LYS A 54 10.44 0.62 14.20
CA LYS A 54 9.68 1.54 15.04
C LYS A 54 9.92 3.01 14.65
N LYS A 55 11.18 3.42 14.48
CA LYS A 55 11.51 4.81 14.11
C LYS A 55 11.06 5.19 12.70
N ASN A 56 10.97 4.23 11.80
CA ASN A 56 10.44 4.46 10.45
C ASN A 56 8.92 4.60 10.42
N LEU A 57 8.21 3.91 11.30
CA LEU A 57 6.75 3.99 11.38
C LEU A 57 6.28 5.12 12.30
N ILE A 58 7.03 5.40 13.37
CA ILE A 58 6.71 6.45 14.35
C ILE A 58 7.91 7.41 14.49
N PRO A 59 8.14 8.31 13.51
CA PRO A 59 9.26 9.24 13.56
C PRO A 59 9.23 10.18 14.78
N SER A 60 8.03 10.50 15.27
CA SER A 60 7.82 11.30 16.50
C SER A 60 8.22 10.59 17.78
N GLY A 61 8.50 9.28 17.72
CA GLY A 61 8.77 8.45 18.88
C GLY A 61 7.53 7.95 19.61
N GLY A 62 7.75 7.13 20.63
CA GLY A 62 6.66 6.47 21.38
C GLY A 62 6.39 5.03 20.91
N ASP A 63 5.36 4.42 21.48
CA ASP A 63 5.00 3.01 21.25
C ASP A 63 3.64 2.85 20.53
N TYR A 64 3.01 3.95 20.16
CA TYR A 64 1.70 3.96 19.54
C TYR A 64 1.75 4.57 18.16
N ILE A 65 1.14 3.88 17.20
CA ILE A 65 0.95 4.33 15.82
C ILE A 65 -0.51 4.72 15.60
N ASP A 66 -0.72 5.79 14.85
CA ASP A 66 -2.06 6.17 14.41
C ASP A 66 -2.45 5.32 13.20
N VAL A 67 -3.55 4.56 13.32
CA VAL A 67 -4.11 3.72 12.26
C VAL A 67 -5.52 4.22 11.96
N GLY A 68 -5.66 4.98 10.90
CA GLY A 68 -6.89 5.72 10.63
C GLY A 68 -7.23 6.65 11.81
N ASN A 69 -8.35 6.40 12.49
CA ASN A 69 -8.80 7.20 13.64
C ASN A 69 -8.50 6.55 15.01
N LYS A 70 -7.67 5.52 15.04
CA LYS A 70 -7.37 4.78 16.28
C LYS A 70 -5.87 4.79 16.55
N LYS A 71 -5.51 4.85 17.84
CA LYS A 71 -4.13 4.59 18.29
C LYS A 71 -3.97 3.12 18.63
N MET A 72 -2.95 2.49 18.07
CA MET A 72 -2.62 1.09 18.34
C MET A 72 -1.17 0.99 18.81
N HIS A 73 -0.91 0.07 19.74
CA HIS A 73 0.47 -0.25 20.13
C HIS A 73 1.21 -0.85 18.93
N ILE A 74 2.43 -0.41 18.65
CA ILE A 74 3.18 -0.76 17.44
C ILE A 74 3.36 -2.28 17.27
N CYS A 75 3.64 -3.02 18.34
CA CYS A 75 3.77 -4.47 18.28
C CYS A 75 2.46 -5.15 17.88
N GLY A 76 1.32 -4.68 18.41
CA GLY A 76 -0.01 -5.20 18.05
C GLY A 76 -0.35 -4.91 16.58
N TYR A 77 0.02 -3.72 16.09
CA TYR A 77 -0.17 -3.37 14.70
C TYR A 77 0.68 -4.21 13.75
N LEU A 78 1.98 -4.32 14.03
CA LEU A 78 2.94 -5.04 13.20
C LEU A 78 2.73 -6.56 13.19
N LYS A 79 2.09 -7.12 14.22
CA LYS A 79 1.70 -8.53 14.23
C LYS A 79 0.80 -8.90 13.04
N ASN A 80 -0.05 -7.97 12.59
CA ASN A 80 -0.89 -8.17 11.40
C ASN A 80 -0.08 -8.26 10.08
N PHE A 81 1.21 -7.88 10.13
CA PHE A 81 2.14 -7.94 9.01
C PHE A 81 3.26 -8.97 9.25
N LEU A 82 2.99 -9.97 10.10
CA LEU A 82 3.89 -11.08 10.40
C LEU A 82 5.23 -10.68 11.05
N PHE A 83 5.24 -9.56 11.80
CA PHE A 83 6.38 -9.18 12.63
C PHE A 83 6.15 -9.59 14.08
N GLU A 84 7.21 -10.04 14.72
CA GLU A 84 7.20 -10.32 16.17
C GLU A 84 7.52 -9.06 16.99
N PRO A 85 7.15 -9.01 18.28
CA PRO A 85 7.47 -7.88 19.15
C PRO A 85 8.98 -7.54 19.21
N LYS A 86 9.84 -8.55 19.10
CA LYS A 86 11.31 -8.38 19.09
C LYS A 86 11.83 -7.68 17.83
N ASP A 87 11.07 -7.68 16.75
CA ASP A 87 11.50 -7.10 15.47
C ASP A 87 11.41 -5.58 15.42
N VAL A 88 10.61 -4.97 16.31
CA VAL A 88 10.35 -3.52 16.25
C VAL A 88 11.59 -2.65 16.38
N ASP A 89 12.61 -3.14 17.06
CA ASP A 89 13.89 -2.46 17.26
C ASP A 89 14.97 -2.90 16.26
N ARG A 90 14.67 -3.79 15.32
CA ARG A 90 15.59 -4.16 14.24
C ARG A 90 15.78 -2.99 13.26
N ASN A 91 17.01 -2.81 12.79
CA ASN A 91 17.30 -1.85 11.73
C ASN A 91 16.79 -2.38 10.37
N LEU A 92 16.31 -1.49 9.53
CA LEU A 92 15.75 -1.90 8.24
C LEU A 92 16.76 -2.57 7.31
N ILE A 93 18.02 -2.23 7.44
CA ILE A 93 19.10 -2.87 6.66
C ILE A 93 19.19 -4.39 6.88
N SER A 94 18.69 -4.89 8.02
CA SER A 94 18.68 -6.31 8.34
C SER A 94 17.47 -7.08 7.84
N LEU A 95 16.50 -6.38 7.22
CA LEU A 95 15.28 -6.99 6.72
C LEU A 95 15.50 -7.66 5.37
N SER A 96 14.87 -8.82 5.18
CA SER A 96 14.72 -9.42 3.86
C SER A 96 13.84 -8.56 2.95
N GLY A 97 13.86 -8.82 1.64
CA GLY A 97 12.98 -8.14 0.69
C GLY A 97 11.50 -8.30 1.05
N GLY A 98 11.06 -9.52 1.39
CA GLY A 98 9.68 -9.79 1.80
C GLY A 98 9.29 -9.05 3.08
N GLU A 99 10.15 -9.06 4.12
CA GLU A 99 9.91 -8.28 5.35
C GLU A 99 9.82 -6.77 5.06
N ARG A 100 10.66 -6.27 4.14
CA ARG A 100 10.63 -4.87 3.74
C ARG A 100 9.32 -4.49 3.04
N ASN A 101 8.83 -5.36 2.17
CA ASN A 101 7.55 -5.17 1.49
C ASN A 101 6.37 -5.22 2.46
N ARG A 102 6.35 -6.16 3.42
CA ARG A 102 5.35 -6.19 4.49
C ARG A 102 5.38 -4.93 5.35
N LEU A 103 6.57 -4.41 5.66
CA LEU A 103 6.71 -3.15 6.39
C LEU A 103 6.20 -1.95 5.56
N LEU A 104 6.43 -1.95 4.25
CA LEU A 104 5.91 -0.91 3.37
C LEU A 104 4.39 -0.92 3.36
N LEU A 105 3.76 -2.10 3.25
CA LEU A 105 2.33 -2.24 3.41
C LEU A 105 1.87 -1.68 4.76
N ALA A 106 2.49 -2.08 5.86
CA ALA A 106 2.14 -1.56 7.18
C ALA A 106 2.21 -0.03 7.24
N LYS A 107 3.24 0.59 6.66
CA LYS A 107 3.40 2.05 6.64
C LYS A 107 2.30 2.75 5.85
N ILE A 108 1.94 2.21 4.69
CA ILE A 108 0.92 2.79 3.82
C ILE A 108 -0.46 2.67 4.45
N LEU A 109 -0.74 1.53 5.07
CA LEU A 109 -2.05 1.20 5.63
C LEU A 109 -2.34 1.85 6.98
N ALA A 110 -1.31 2.33 7.67
CA ALA A 110 -1.51 3.13 8.87
C ALA A 110 -2.22 4.46 8.57
N LYS A 111 -1.94 5.04 7.41
CA LYS A 111 -2.51 6.35 7.04
C LYS A 111 -3.94 6.21 6.51
N PRO A 112 -4.83 7.17 6.81
CA PRO A 112 -6.14 7.21 6.18
C PRO A 112 -5.97 7.51 4.68
N ASN A 113 -6.45 6.60 3.84
CA ASN A 113 -6.34 6.69 2.39
C ASN A 113 -7.73 6.71 1.78
N GLU A 114 -8.05 7.73 1.00
CA GLU A 114 -9.28 7.75 0.20
C GLU A 114 -9.06 7.02 -1.13
N ILE A 115 -7.85 7.13 -1.68
CA ILE A 115 -7.44 6.44 -2.90
C ILE A 115 -6.10 5.74 -2.67
N LEU A 116 -6.10 4.44 -2.85
CA LEU A 116 -4.92 3.59 -2.84
C LEU A 116 -4.47 3.29 -4.26
N ILE A 117 -3.22 3.57 -4.57
CA ILE A 117 -2.62 3.30 -5.86
C ILE A 117 -1.56 2.21 -5.70
N LEU A 118 -1.73 1.13 -6.45
CA LEU A 118 -0.86 -0.02 -6.46
C LEU A 118 -0.34 -0.23 -7.89
N ASP A 119 0.95 -0.06 -8.07
CA ASP A 119 1.61 -0.28 -9.37
C ASP A 119 2.39 -1.58 -9.34
N GLU A 120 1.88 -2.60 -10.08
CA GLU A 120 2.41 -3.97 -10.13
C GLU A 120 2.72 -4.54 -8.72
N PRO A 121 1.76 -4.52 -7.79
CA PRO A 121 2.02 -4.78 -6.37
C PRO A 121 2.44 -6.21 -6.06
N THR A 122 2.20 -7.15 -6.97
CA THR A 122 2.55 -8.57 -6.79
C THR A 122 4.01 -8.88 -7.17
N ASN A 123 4.68 -7.96 -7.88
CA ASN A 123 6.08 -8.16 -8.21
C ASN A 123 6.92 -8.22 -6.93
N ASP A 124 7.80 -9.21 -6.86
CA ASP A 124 8.74 -9.41 -5.74
C ASP A 124 8.09 -9.61 -4.35
N LEU A 125 6.77 -9.92 -4.31
CA LEU A 125 6.09 -10.32 -3.09
C LEU A 125 6.09 -11.84 -2.92
N ASP A 126 6.31 -12.30 -1.69
CA ASP A 126 6.02 -13.69 -1.32
C ASP A 126 4.51 -13.91 -1.17
N ILE A 127 4.10 -15.18 -1.20
CA ILE A 127 2.68 -15.57 -1.14
C ILE A 127 2.01 -15.02 0.12
N GLU A 128 2.68 -15.07 1.27
CA GLU A 128 2.15 -14.55 2.53
C GLU A 128 1.88 -13.04 2.47
N THR A 129 2.74 -12.29 1.79
CA THR A 129 2.56 -10.84 1.60
C THR A 129 1.44 -10.54 0.60
N ILE A 130 1.26 -11.39 -0.43
CA ILE A 130 0.14 -11.26 -1.38
C ILE A 130 -1.19 -11.48 -0.65
N ASP A 131 -1.29 -12.51 0.19
CA ASP A 131 -2.49 -12.78 0.99
C ASP A 131 -2.82 -11.60 1.91
N LEU A 132 -1.83 -11.04 2.60
CA LEU A 132 -2.00 -9.83 3.41
C LEU A 132 -2.51 -8.64 2.60
N LEU A 133 -2.00 -8.46 1.38
CA LEU A 133 -2.45 -7.39 0.48
C LEU A 133 -3.90 -7.59 0.05
N ILE A 134 -4.30 -8.83 -0.28
CA ILE A 134 -5.67 -9.17 -0.64
C ILE A 134 -6.61 -8.91 0.53
N ASP A 135 -6.27 -9.39 1.72
CA ASP A 135 -7.07 -9.17 2.93
C ASP A 135 -7.25 -7.67 3.21
N PHE A 136 -6.17 -6.91 3.03
CA PHE A 136 -6.26 -5.46 3.19
C PHE A 136 -7.17 -4.81 2.14
N LEU A 137 -7.03 -5.16 0.87
CA LEU A 137 -7.88 -4.61 -0.20
C LEU A 137 -9.35 -4.88 0.07
N ASN A 138 -9.67 -6.04 0.65
CA ASN A 138 -11.03 -6.41 1.05
C ASN A 138 -11.58 -5.55 2.20
N MET A 139 -10.73 -5.10 3.11
CA MET A 139 -11.12 -4.24 4.23
C MET A 139 -11.07 -2.75 3.91
N HIS A 140 -10.39 -2.37 2.82
CA HIS A 140 -10.21 -0.98 2.45
C HIS A 140 -11.52 -0.35 1.98
N LYS A 141 -11.96 0.70 2.70
CA LYS A 141 -13.23 1.40 2.41
C LYS A 141 -13.11 2.48 1.34
N GLY A 142 -11.90 2.78 0.90
CA GLY A 142 -11.63 3.76 -0.13
C GLY A 142 -11.68 3.16 -1.54
N SER A 143 -11.27 3.95 -2.52
CA SER A 143 -11.09 3.48 -3.89
C SER A 143 -9.68 2.97 -4.12
N SER A 144 -9.54 1.88 -4.89
CA SER A 144 -8.23 1.36 -5.27
C SER A 144 -8.04 1.46 -6.79
N LEU A 145 -6.85 1.93 -7.20
CA LEU A 145 -6.34 1.89 -8.57
C LEU A 145 -5.17 0.90 -8.59
N ILE A 146 -5.34 -0.20 -9.29
CA ILE A 146 -4.36 -1.28 -9.30
C ILE A 146 -3.91 -1.54 -10.73
N SER A 147 -2.64 -1.41 -11.02
CA SER A 147 -2.05 -1.94 -12.24
C SER A 147 -1.48 -3.33 -11.99
N SER A 148 -1.75 -4.26 -12.86
CA SER A 148 -1.11 -5.58 -12.83
C SER A 148 -1.13 -6.24 -14.21
N HIS A 149 -0.15 -7.09 -14.45
CA HIS A 149 -0.18 -8.05 -15.54
C HIS A 149 -0.72 -9.42 -15.08
N ASP A 150 -0.89 -9.61 -13.75
CA ASP A 150 -1.45 -10.80 -13.14
C ASP A 150 -2.98 -10.67 -13.06
N ILE A 151 -3.65 -11.38 -13.98
CA ILE A 151 -5.12 -11.35 -14.10
C ILE A 151 -5.75 -12.07 -12.91
N ASP A 152 -5.13 -13.12 -12.38
CA ASP A 152 -5.66 -13.91 -11.28
C ASP A 152 -5.68 -13.09 -9.99
N PHE A 153 -4.61 -12.37 -9.70
CA PHE A 153 -4.57 -11.43 -8.58
C PHE A 153 -5.68 -10.36 -8.68
N LEU A 154 -5.86 -9.78 -9.86
CA LEU A 154 -6.92 -8.80 -10.06
C LEU A 154 -8.31 -9.44 -9.90
N ALA A 155 -8.54 -10.63 -10.44
CA ALA A 155 -9.82 -11.32 -10.33
C ALA A 155 -10.17 -11.59 -8.87
N VAL A 156 -9.23 -12.09 -8.07
CA VAL A 156 -9.43 -12.34 -6.64
C VAL A 156 -9.71 -11.02 -5.90
N SER A 157 -8.92 -9.97 -6.14
CA SER A 157 -9.13 -8.65 -5.52
C SER A 157 -10.49 -8.04 -5.87
N TYR A 158 -11.05 -8.32 -7.06
CA TYR A 158 -12.36 -7.77 -7.50
C TYR A 158 -13.56 -8.58 -7.06
N THR A 159 -13.47 -9.90 -6.98
CA THR A 159 -14.58 -10.74 -6.55
C THR A 159 -14.99 -10.44 -5.11
N HIS A 160 -14.04 -10.16 -4.27
CA HIS A 160 -14.28 -9.78 -2.88
C HIS A 160 -14.83 -8.34 -2.73
N LEU A 161 -14.37 -7.39 -3.57
CA LEU A 161 -14.90 -6.01 -3.56
C LEU A 161 -16.38 -5.94 -3.97
N ARG A 162 -16.86 -6.81 -4.86
CA ARG A 162 -18.28 -6.88 -5.26
C ARG A 162 -19.20 -7.50 -4.21
N ALA A 163 -18.68 -8.35 -3.33
CA ALA A 163 -19.50 -8.99 -2.30
C ALA A 163 -20.06 -7.99 -1.25
N HIS A 164 -19.54 -6.78 -1.21
CA HIS A 164 -20.01 -5.70 -0.34
C HIS A 164 -20.94 -4.70 -1.01
N GLU A 165 -21.14 -4.78 -2.32
CA GLU A 165 -22.14 -4.00 -3.06
C GLU A 165 -23.42 -4.82 -3.22
N THR A 166 -24.16 -5.06 -2.14
CA THR A 166 -25.58 -5.45 -2.24
C THR A 166 -26.37 -4.16 -2.51
N PRO A 167 -27.07 -4.06 -3.66
CA PRO A 167 -27.92 -2.91 -3.91
C PRO A 167 -29.09 -2.95 -2.93
N ARG A 168 -29.34 -1.80 -2.28
CA ARG A 168 -30.62 -1.49 -1.67
C ARG A 168 -31.62 -1.04 -2.72
#